data_4b3ddace6a9802c92011443670659e0a
#
_entry.id   4b3ddace6a9802c92011443670659e0a
#
_cell.length_a   1.000
_cell.length_b   1.000
_cell.length_c   1.000
_cell.angle_alpha   90.00
_cell.angle_beta   90.00
_cell.angle_gamma   90.00
#
_symmetry.space_group_name_H-M   'P 1'
#
loop_
_entity.id
_entity.type
_entity.pdbx_description
1 polymer ?
#
loop_
_entity_poly.entity_id
_entity_poly.type
_entity_poly.pdbx_seq_one_letter_code
_entity_poly.pdbx_strand_id
1 'polypeptide(L)'
;MDKLKSLISWIKSGSPWIWLTGGAVSISMLSVLGLMLLIGWKGLTYFWPAPLYQWQVESKDLSLVVDLDETVSKQDVLIGQLYERKYIPIEQVPQAHDLLSPQNISTGLIQRLNIKVANRELYPADFVSILDVNLLEPTTPSEWAVIERSRGGYFFGKPVGFKTASGTFYSNIDQKLEDGLAFADTLREETSRVVNQEIRNVSWQLENLRLEKRKLELNESV
;
A
#
# COMPACT_ATOMS: atom_id res chain seq x y z
N MET A 1 17.70 -16.56 -64.86
CA MET A 1 17.40 -17.94 -64.44
C MET A 1 18.29 -18.40 -63.29
N ASP A 2 19.51 -17.91 -63.14
CA ASP A 2 20.50 -18.38 -62.16
C ASP A 2 20.14 -18.03 -60.70
N LYS A 3 19.54 -16.87 -60.45
CA LYS A 3 19.11 -16.45 -59.11
C LYS A 3 18.02 -17.36 -58.50
N LEU A 4 17.11 -17.86 -59.34
CA LEU A 4 16.05 -18.77 -58.90
C LEU A 4 16.60 -20.18 -58.56
N LYS A 5 17.57 -20.66 -59.32
CA LYS A 5 18.25 -21.94 -59.04
C LYS A 5 19.08 -21.85 -57.76
N SER A 6 19.76 -20.72 -57.49
CA SER A 6 20.50 -20.46 -56.27
C SER A 6 19.58 -20.40 -55.05
N LEU A 7 18.42 -19.74 -55.13
CA LEU A 7 17.41 -19.71 -54.05
C LEU A 7 16.86 -21.10 -53.72
N ILE A 8 16.54 -21.90 -54.75
CA ILE A 8 16.04 -23.25 -54.56
C ILE A 8 17.10 -24.17 -53.93
N SER A 9 18.37 -24.04 -54.32
CA SER A 9 19.44 -24.83 -53.74
C SER A 9 19.69 -24.41 -52.27
N TRP A 10 19.57 -23.08 -51.93
CA TRP A 10 19.67 -22.58 -50.61
C TRP A 10 18.55 -23.03 -49.68
N ILE A 11 17.30 -23.06 -50.19
CA ILE A 11 16.15 -23.60 -49.43
C ILE A 11 16.32 -25.11 -49.19
N LYS A 12 16.81 -25.87 -50.20
CA LYS A 12 17.05 -27.31 -50.07
C LYS A 12 18.24 -27.68 -49.17
N SER A 13 19.18 -26.76 -48.92
CA SER A 13 20.31 -26.99 -48.02
C SER A 13 19.96 -27.08 -46.54
N GLY A 14 18.70 -26.75 -46.17
CA GLY A 14 18.27 -26.73 -44.78
C GLY A 14 18.71 -25.48 -43.97
N SER A 15 19.62 -24.67 -44.54
CA SER A 15 20.16 -23.47 -43.87
C SER A 15 19.08 -22.48 -43.42
N PRO A 16 18.06 -22.16 -44.25
CA PRO A 16 16.98 -21.23 -43.81
C PRO A 16 16.20 -21.73 -42.60
N TRP A 17 15.98 -23.03 -42.52
CA TRP A 17 15.26 -23.63 -41.39
C TRP A 17 16.03 -23.54 -40.08
N ILE A 18 17.35 -23.65 -40.10
CA ILE A 18 18.22 -23.47 -38.95
C ILE A 18 18.15 -22.01 -38.44
N TRP A 19 18.18 -21.04 -39.35
CA TRP A 19 18.04 -19.63 -39.01
C TRP A 19 16.64 -19.29 -38.46
N LEU A 20 15.61 -19.91 -39.04
CA LEU A 20 14.22 -19.69 -38.61
C LEU A 20 13.97 -20.28 -37.21
N THR A 21 14.48 -21.48 -36.94
CA THR A 21 14.37 -22.08 -35.60
C THR A 21 15.18 -21.31 -34.59
N GLY A 22 16.41 -20.90 -34.92
CA GLY A 22 17.22 -20.04 -34.06
C GLY A 22 16.54 -18.69 -33.74
N GLY A 23 15.94 -18.07 -34.78
CA GLY A 23 15.17 -16.85 -34.63
C GLY A 23 13.92 -17.03 -33.74
N ALA A 24 13.19 -18.12 -33.94
CA ALA A 24 12.00 -18.43 -33.16
C ALA A 24 12.34 -18.64 -31.66
N VAL A 25 13.43 -19.38 -31.38
CA VAL A 25 13.91 -19.58 -30.01
C VAL A 25 14.35 -18.26 -29.36
N SER A 26 15.06 -17.43 -30.12
CA SER A 26 15.49 -16.11 -29.62
C SER A 26 14.31 -15.20 -29.30
N ILE A 27 13.29 -15.15 -30.16
CA ILE A 27 12.07 -14.39 -29.93
C ILE A 27 11.31 -14.93 -28.72
N SER A 28 11.19 -16.24 -28.60
CA SER A 28 10.55 -16.86 -27.44
C SER A 28 11.27 -16.52 -26.14
N MET A 29 12.60 -16.58 -26.11
CA MET A 29 13.41 -16.25 -24.94
C MET A 29 13.26 -14.76 -24.57
N LEU A 30 13.32 -13.87 -25.56
CA LEU A 30 13.10 -12.44 -25.35
C LEU A 30 11.70 -12.13 -24.83
N SER A 31 10.68 -12.84 -25.36
CA SER A 31 9.29 -12.66 -24.90
C SER A 31 9.12 -13.09 -23.44
N VAL A 32 9.67 -14.22 -23.03
CA VAL A 32 9.63 -14.70 -21.66
C VAL A 32 10.36 -13.74 -20.72
N LEU A 33 11.55 -13.28 -21.12
CA LEU A 33 12.35 -12.33 -20.36
C LEU A 33 11.64 -10.98 -20.24
N GLY A 34 11.05 -10.50 -21.33
CA GLY A 34 10.25 -9.28 -21.35
C GLY A 34 9.03 -9.36 -20.43
N LEU A 35 8.33 -10.51 -20.44
CA LEU A 35 7.20 -10.74 -19.55
C LEU A 35 7.65 -10.78 -18.07
N MET A 36 8.73 -11.48 -17.76
CA MET A 36 9.30 -11.49 -16.40
C MET A 36 9.70 -10.10 -15.91
N LEU A 37 10.36 -9.32 -16.79
CA LEU A 37 10.72 -7.93 -16.48
C LEU A 37 9.48 -7.06 -16.24
N LEU A 38 8.44 -7.21 -17.05
CA LEU A 38 7.20 -6.48 -16.93
C LEU A 38 6.49 -6.80 -15.60
N ILE A 39 6.39 -8.08 -15.24
CA ILE A 39 5.80 -8.53 -13.98
C ILE A 39 6.63 -8.03 -12.80
N GLY A 40 7.96 -8.17 -12.87
CA GLY A 40 8.87 -7.68 -11.83
C GLY A 40 8.76 -6.16 -11.65
N TRP A 41 8.73 -5.40 -12.73
CA TRP A 41 8.55 -3.95 -12.70
C TRP A 41 7.21 -3.54 -12.07
N LYS A 42 6.12 -4.17 -12.51
CA LYS A 42 4.78 -3.93 -11.93
C LYS A 42 4.73 -4.30 -10.45
N GLY A 43 5.35 -5.41 -10.06
CA GLY A 43 5.46 -5.80 -8.65
C GLY A 43 6.26 -4.78 -7.84
N LEU A 44 7.43 -4.36 -8.34
CA LEU A 44 8.29 -3.40 -7.65
C LEU A 44 7.61 -2.03 -7.46
N THR A 45 6.88 -1.54 -8.48
CA THR A 45 6.13 -0.28 -8.37
C THR A 45 5.01 -0.34 -7.34
N TYR A 46 4.42 -1.52 -7.11
CA TYR A 46 3.40 -1.70 -6.09
C TYR A 46 3.95 -1.58 -4.65
N PHE A 47 5.19 -2.02 -4.44
CA PHE A 47 5.85 -1.93 -3.13
C PHE A 47 6.48 -0.55 -2.86
N TRP A 48 6.55 0.32 -3.88
CA TRP A 48 7.08 1.65 -3.68
C TRP A 48 6.09 2.48 -2.85
N PRO A 49 6.54 3.14 -1.76
CA PRO A 49 5.65 3.93 -0.93
C PRO A 49 5.03 5.07 -1.74
N ALA A 50 3.70 5.17 -1.68
CA ALA A 50 2.99 6.24 -2.35
C ALA A 50 3.36 7.59 -1.72
N PRO A 51 3.56 8.64 -2.53
CA PRO A 51 3.88 9.97 -2.02
C PRO A 51 2.73 10.54 -1.19
N LEU A 52 3.08 11.33 -0.19
CA LEU A 52 2.14 12.09 0.60
C LEU A 52 1.88 13.44 -0.07
N TYR A 53 0.61 13.79 -0.19
CA TYR A 53 0.17 15.06 -0.77
C TYR A 53 -0.62 15.86 0.25
N GLN A 54 -0.55 17.17 0.09
CA GLN A 54 -1.34 18.14 0.81
C GLN A 54 -2.21 18.89 -0.19
N TRP A 55 -3.53 18.82 -0.04
CA TRP A 55 -4.50 19.60 -0.79
C TRP A 55 -5.06 20.72 0.07
N GLN A 56 -5.17 21.90 -0.50
CA GLN A 56 -5.99 22.94 0.08
C GLN A 56 -7.40 22.80 -0.50
N VAL A 57 -8.37 22.81 0.37
CA VAL A 57 -9.78 22.71 0.01
C VAL A 57 -10.33 24.11 -0.12
N GLU A 58 -10.66 24.50 -1.35
CA GLU A 58 -11.25 25.80 -1.62
C GLU A 58 -12.73 25.73 -1.31
N SER A 59 -13.11 26.29 -0.19
CA SER A 59 -14.46 26.60 0.21
C SER A 59 -15.27 25.73 1.18
N LYS A 60 -16.22 26.40 1.71
CA LYS A 60 -17.29 26.19 2.69
C LYS A 60 -18.22 24.99 2.43
N ASP A 61 -18.08 24.29 1.31
CA ASP A 61 -18.96 23.20 0.90
C ASP A 61 -18.23 21.84 0.89
N LEU A 62 -17.51 21.55 1.97
CA LEU A 62 -17.07 20.18 2.26
C LEU A 62 -18.25 19.21 2.47
N SER A 63 -19.48 19.72 2.54
CA SER A 63 -20.70 18.93 2.53
C SER A 63 -20.90 18.09 1.25
N LEU A 64 -20.11 18.34 0.20
CA LEU A 64 -20.06 17.53 -1.02
C LEU A 64 -19.15 16.30 -0.89
N VAL A 65 -18.43 16.20 0.21
CA VAL A 65 -17.66 15.00 0.55
C VAL A 65 -18.61 14.03 1.25
N VAL A 66 -18.98 12.99 0.55
CA VAL A 66 -19.80 11.92 1.09
C VAL A 66 -19.09 11.35 2.32
N ASP A 67 -19.75 11.40 3.48
CA ASP A 67 -19.35 10.78 4.76
C ASP A 67 -18.13 11.37 5.51
N LEU A 68 -17.94 12.68 5.49
CA LEU A 68 -17.05 13.31 6.46
C LEU A 68 -17.80 13.80 7.70
N ASP A 69 -17.34 13.36 8.85
CA ASP A 69 -17.73 13.92 10.14
C ASP A 69 -17.46 15.44 10.17
N GLU A 70 -18.25 16.19 10.95
CA GLU A 70 -18.08 17.64 11.12
C GLU A 70 -16.66 18.09 11.49
N THR A 71 -15.84 17.17 12.01
CA THR A 71 -14.43 17.43 12.38
C THR A 71 -13.52 17.63 11.17
N VAL A 72 -13.77 16.96 10.07
CA VAL A 72 -12.99 17.10 8.82
C VAL A 72 -13.47 18.27 7.98
N SER A 73 -14.77 18.59 8.07
CA SER A 73 -15.36 19.71 7.35
C SER A 73 -14.83 21.09 7.79
N LYS A 74 -14.11 21.15 8.92
CA LYS A 74 -13.48 22.38 9.45
C LYS A 74 -12.03 22.57 9.07
N GLN A 75 -11.41 21.58 8.38
CA GLN A 75 -10.01 21.68 7.98
C GLN A 75 -9.92 22.19 6.53
N ASP A 76 -9.28 23.34 6.35
CA ASP A 76 -8.98 23.88 5.02
C ASP A 76 -7.91 23.09 4.27
N VAL A 77 -7.32 22.09 4.91
CA VAL A 77 -6.20 21.31 4.40
C VAL A 77 -6.46 19.82 4.60
N LEU A 78 -6.35 19.05 3.51
CA LEU A 78 -6.40 17.60 3.53
C LEU A 78 -5.02 17.04 3.23
N ILE A 79 -4.51 16.15 4.09
CA ILE A 79 -3.24 15.47 3.89
C ILE A 79 -3.49 13.97 3.76
N GLY A 80 -2.93 13.38 2.70
CA GLY A 80 -3.12 11.96 2.43
C GLY A 80 -2.33 11.44 1.24
N GLN A 81 -2.52 10.18 0.94
CA GLN A 81 -1.99 9.52 -0.26
C GLN A 81 -3.10 9.38 -1.29
N LEU A 82 -2.82 9.77 -2.53
CA LEU A 82 -3.76 9.56 -3.61
C LEU A 82 -3.83 8.05 -3.92
N TYR A 83 -5.00 7.46 -3.69
CA TYR A 83 -5.25 6.04 -3.94
C TYR A 83 -5.78 5.78 -5.34
N GLU A 84 -6.80 6.54 -5.75
CA GLU A 84 -7.47 6.36 -7.04
C GLU A 84 -8.02 7.68 -7.58
N ARG A 85 -8.00 7.82 -8.90
CA ARG A 85 -8.72 8.85 -9.65
C ARG A 85 -9.77 8.18 -10.51
N LYS A 86 -11.03 8.58 -10.35
CA LYS A 86 -12.14 8.02 -11.09
C LYS A 86 -13.00 9.11 -11.70
N TYR A 87 -13.35 8.97 -12.98
CA TYR A 87 -14.33 9.82 -13.62
C TYR A 87 -15.74 9.29 -13.33
N ILE A 88 -16.60 10.14 -12.87
CA ILE A 88 -18.01 9.84 -12.60
C ILE A 88 -18.91 10.79 -13.41
N PRO A 89 -20.10 10.34 -13.85
CA PRO A 89 -21.07 11.21 -14.49
C PRO A 89 -21.51 12.35 -13.57
N ILE A 90 -21.65 13.56 -14.11
CA ILE A 90 -22.09 14.75 -13.34
C ILE A 90 -23.49 14.56 -12.73
N GLU A 91 -24.32 13.72 -13.33
CA GLU A 91 -25.66 13.38 -12.85
C GLU A 91 -25.64 12.69 -11.47
N GLN A 92 -24.54 12.05 -11.10
CA GLN A 92 -24.38 11.41 -9.79
C GLN A 92 -24.05 12.39 -8.66
N VAL A 93 -23.74 13.64 -9.01
CA VAL A 93 -23.33 14.68 -8.04
C VAL A 93 -24.10 16.00 -8.30
N PRO A 94 -25.43 15.97 -8.22
CA PRO A 94 -26.24 17.14 -8.51
C PRO A 94 -25.92 18.35 -7.61
N GLN A 95 -25.38 18.10 -6.41
CA GLN A 95 -24.98 19.14 -5.47
C GLN A 95 -23.77 19.96 -5.95
N ALA A 96 -22.95 19.39 -6.85
CA ALA A 96 -21.77 20.05 -7.40
C ALA A 96 -22.06 20.87 -8.66
N HIS A 97 -23.33 20.99 -9.09
CA HIS A 97 -23.68 21.61 -10.38
C HIS A 97 -23.17 23.03 -10.52
N ASP A 98 -23.21 23.80 -9.45
CA ASP A 98 -22.76 25.20 -9.43
C ASP A 98 -21.24 25.38 -9.45
N LEU A 99 -20.50 24.29 -9.18
CA LEU A 99 -19.04 24.26 -9.15
C LEU A 99 -18.42 23.66 -10.42
N LEU A 100 -19.25 23.18 -11.36
CA LEU A 100 -18.76 22.53 -12.57
C LEU A 100 -18.10 23.52 -13.53
N SER A 101 -16.91 23.18 -13.99
CA SER A 101 -16.26 23.90 -15.07
C SER A 101 -16.99 23.68 -16.40
N PRO A 102 -16.88 24.62 -17.37
CA PRO A 102 -17.42 24.42 -18.73
C PRO A 102 -16.95 23.12 -19.38
N GLN A 103 -15.75 22.67 -19.04
CA GLN A 103 -15.18 21.42 -19.54
C GLN A 103 -15.89 20.19 -18.95
N ASN A 104 -16.22 20.22 -17.66
CA ASN A 104 -16.97 19.13 -17.02
C ASN A 104 -18.39 19.01 -17.59
N ILE A 105 -19.04 20.15 -17.84
CA ILE A 105 -20.36 20.20 -18.47
C ILE A 105 -20.31 19.62 -19.91
N SER A 106 -19.28 19.96 -20.67
CA SER A 106 -19.15 19.49 -22.06
C SER A 106 -18.85 18.00 -22.16
N THR A 107 -18.11 17.45 -21.22
CA THR A 107 -17.75 16.01 -21.18
C THR A 107 -18.80 15.17 -20.44
N GLY A 108 -19.68 15.79 -19.64
CA GLY A 108 -20.62 15.07 -18.77
C GLY A 108 -19.94 14.29 -17.64
N LEU A 109 -18.66 14.51 -17.40
CA LEU A 109 -17.84 13.78 -16.43
C LEU A 109 -17.15 14.72 -15.47
N ILE A 110 -17.03 14.29 -14.21
CA ILE A 110 -16.26 14.96 -13.17
C ILE A 110 -15.27 13.97 -12.55
N GLN A 111 -14.10 14.44 -12.19
CA GLN A 111 -13.08 13.62 -11.55
C GLN A 111 -13.33 13.57 -10.03
N ARG A 112 -13.36 12.35 -9.50
CA ARG A 112 -13.40 12.06 -8.07
C ARG A 112 -12.09 11.45 -7.64
N LEU A 113 -11.49 11.98 -6.59
CA LEU A 113 -10.27 11.52 -5.97
C LEU A 113 -10.61 10.71 -4.72
N ASN A 114 -10.08 9.50 -4.63
CA ASN A 114 -10.07 8.72 -3.40
C ASN A 114 -8.71 8.91 -2.73
N ILE A 115 -8.72 9.54 -1.56
CA ILE A 115 -7.53 9.90 -0.81
C ILE A 115 -7.50 9.06 0.47
N LYS A 116 -6.39 8.35 0.67
CA LYS A 116 -6.15 7.63 1.92
C LYS A 116 -5.64 8.63 2.96
N VAL A 117 -6.42 8.86 4.00
CA VAL A 117 -6.09 9.83 5.07
C VAL A 117 -5.44 9.19 6.29
N ALA A 118 -5.44 7.87 6.38
CA ALA A 118 -4.90 7.14 7.55
C ALA A 118 -5.41 7.71 8.89
N ASN A 119 -4.58 7.81 9.91
CA ASN A 119 -4.87 8.50 11.18
C ASN A 119 -6.26 8.21 11.75
N ARG A 120 -6.60 6.94 11.94
CA ARG A 120 -7.91 6.46 12.45
C ARG A 120 -8.33 7.09 13.77
N GLU A 121 -7.38 7.65 14.52
CA GLU A 121 -7.63 8.37 15.75
C GLU A 121 -8.23 9.76 15.52
N LEU A 122 -8.05 10.31 14.31
CA LEU A 122 -8.51 11.64 13.92
C LEU A 122 -9.66 11.61 12.91
N TYR A 123 -9.71 10.55 12.11
CA TYR A 123 -10.69 10.39 11.03
C TYR A 123 -11.50 9.12 11.21
N PRO A 124 -12.82 9.16 11.00
CA PRO A 124 -13.69 7.99 11.13
C PRO A 124 -13.47 6.94 10.03
N ALA A 125 -12.85 7.34 8.93
CA ALA A 125 -12.61 6.50 7.75
C ALA A 125 -11.14 6.54 7.30
N ASP A 126 -10.67 5.45 6.69
CA ASP A 126 -9.32 5.38 6.11
C ASP A 126 -9.21 6.15 4.78
N PHE A 127 -10.33 6.31 4.09
CA PHE A 127 -10.41 6.94 2.78
C PHE A 127 -11.45 8.04 2.77
N VAL A 128 -11.10 9.11 2.07
CA VAL A 128 -11.98 10.25 1.80
C VAL A 128 -12.12 10.41 0.31
N SER A 129 -13.37 10.52 -0.17
CA SER A 129 -13.67 10.77 -1.59
C SER A 129 -14.03 12.24 -1.80
N ILE A 130 -13.26 12.94 -2.62
CA ILE A 130 -13.45 14.37 -2.90
C ILE A 130 -13.54 14.60 -4.41
N LEU A 131 -14.35 15.59 -4.81
CA LEU A 131 -14.41 16.06 -6.19
C LEU A 131 -13.24 17.01 -6.47
N ASP A 132 -12.63 16.84 -7.63
CA ASP A 132 -11.43 17.62 -8.03
C ASP A 132 -11.71 19.13 -8.11
N VAL A 133 -12.93 19.51 -8.38
CA VAL A 133 -13.37 20.93 -8.44
C VAL A 133 -13.21 21.70 -7.13
N ASN A 134 -13.11 21.00 -6.01
CA ASN A 134 -12.98 21.59 -4.67
C ASN A 134 -11.55 21.63 -4.17
N LEU A 135 -10.59 21.14 -4.97
CA LEU A 135 -9.20 20.99 -4.56
C LEU A 135 -8.29 21.89 -5.39
N LEU A 136 -7.40 22.60 -4.70
CA LEU A 136 -6.26 23.23 -5.35
C LEU A 136 -5.19 22.17 -5.67
N GLU A 137 -4.26 22.51 -6.56
CA GLU A 137 -3.18 21.61 -6.94
C GLU A 137 -2.44 21.08 -5.72
N PRO A 138 -2.18 19.75 -5.67
CA PRO A 138 -1.54 19.14 -4.53
C PRO A 138 -0.07 19.58 -4.38
N THR A 139 0.32 19.86 -3.17
CA THR A 139 1.70 20.13 -2.79
C THR A 139 2.25 18.98 -1.95
N THR A 140 3.58 18.81 -1.94
CA THR A 140 4.21 17.84 -1.05
C THR A 140 4.49 18.50 0.30
N PRO A 141 3.89 18.01 1.40
CA PRO A 141 4.13 18.60 2.71
C PRO A 141 5.56 18.34 3.15
N SER A 142 6.30 19.42 3.50
CA SER A 142 7.66 19.32 4.01
C SER A 142 7.65 18.73 5.43
N GLU A 143 8.64 17.89 5.71
CA GLU A 143 8.86 17.31 7.06
C GLU A 143 7.76 16.37 7.57
N TRP A 144 6.81 15.98 6.72
CA TRP A 144 5.83 14.96 7.06
C TRP A 144 6.35 13.56 6.74
N ALA A 145 6.05 12.62 7.61
CA ALA A 145 6.42 11.22 7.47
C ALA A 145 5.19 10.32 7.36
N VAL A 146 5.35 9.24 6.63
CA VAL A 146 4.43 8.11 6.59
C VAL A 146 4.97 7.07 7.56
N ILE A 147 4.25 6.82 8.64
CA ILE A 147 4.65 5.89 9.69
C ILE A 147 3.78 4.65 9.58
N GLU A 148 4.40 3.51 9.31
CA GLU A 148 3.73 2.22 9.36
C GLU A 148 3.78 1.67 10.79
N ARG A 149 2.61 1.48 11.38
CA ARG A 149 2.48 0.94 12.74
C ARG A 149 2.21 -0.55 12.69
N SER A 150 2.78 -1.29 13.63
CA SER A 150 2.52 -2.74 13.77
C SER A 150 1.04 -3.05 14.06
N ARG A 151 0.30 -2.09 14.61
CA ARG A 151 -1.14 -2.15 14.86
C ARG A 151 -1.77 -0.79 14.55
N GLY A 152 -2.97 -0.79 13.95
CA GLY A 152 -3.69 0.44 13.65
C GLY A 152 -3.39 1.07 12.29
N GLY A 153 -2.57 0.42 11.46
CA GLY A 153 -2.28 0.87 10.08
C GLY A 153 -1.33 2.06 10.00
N TYR A 154 -1.43 2.81 8.92
CA TYR A 154 -0.58 3.97 8.67
C TYR A 154 -0.95 5.16 9.54
N PHE A 155 0.06 5.98 9.83
CA PHE A 155 -0.09 7.28 10.45
C PHE A 155 0.68 8.31 9.64
N PHE A 156 0.04 9.42 9.29
CA PHE A 156 0.66 10.54 8.61
C PHE A 156 0.85 11.67 9.62
N GLY A 157 2.07 12.14 9.76
CA GLY A 157 2.35 13.18 10.73
C GLY A 157 3.76 13.76 10.61
N LYS A 158 3.95 14.92 11.24
CA LYS A 158 5.26 15.54 11.38
C LYS A 158 5.85 15.08 12.72
N PRO A 159 7.00 14.38 12.73
CA PRO A 159 7.66 14.00 13.97
C PRO A 159 8.18 15.25 14.68
N VAL A 160 7.68 15.49 15.88
CA VAL A 160 8.07 16.66 16.71
C VAL A 160 8.94 16.29 17.90
N GLY A 161 8.96 15.03 18.29
CA GLY A 161 9.77 14.56 19.40
C GLY A 161 9.67 13.06 19.61
N PHE A 162 10.64 12.51 20.31
CA PHE A 162 10.70 11.10 20.70
C PHE A 162 10.80 10.99 22.22
N LYS A 163 9.90 10.20 22.82
CA LYS A 163 9.85 10.03 24.28
C LYS A 163 10.26 8.62 24.67
N THR A 164 11.25 8.51 25.52
CA THR A 164 11.67 7.26 26.16
C THR A 164 11.41 7.31 27.67
N ALA A 165 11.67 6.20 28.36
CA ALA A 165 11.64 6.17 29.82
C ALA A 165 12.65 7.14 30.45
N SER A 166 13.76 7.42 29.77
CA SER A 166 14.82 8.32 30.24
C SER A 166 14.56 9.80 29.96
N GLY A 167 13.59 10.15 29.11
CA GLY A 167 13.27 11.56 28.82
C GLY A 167 12.64 11.75 27.41
N THR A 168 12.42 13.04 27.10
CA THR A 168 11.89 13.46 25.79
C THR A 168 12.99 14.16 25.00
N PHE A 169 13.12 13.81 23.73
CA PHE A 169 14.12 14.33 22.81
C PHE A 169 13.43 15.03 21.65
N TYR A 170 13.91 16.22 21.27
CA TYR A 170 13.38 17.04 20.17
C TYR A 170 14.37 17.19 19.01
N SER A 171 15.56 16.61 19.16
CA SER A 171 16.62 16.59 18.13
C SER A 171 17.02 15.17 17.80
N ASN A 172 17.51 14.96 16.56
CA ASN A 172 17.94 13.65 16.06
C ASN A 172 16.84 12.57 16.23
N ILE A 173 15.60 12.95 15.93
CA ILE A 173 14.42 12.09 16.14
C ILE A 173 14.54 10.79 15.33
N ASP A 174 15.02 10.87 14.09
CA ASP A 174 15.17 9.71 13.21
C ASP A 174 16.11 8.67 13.79
N GLN A 175 17.29 9.10 14.23
CA GLN A 175 18.27 8.21 14.84
C GLN A 175 17.76 7.61 16.16
N LYS A 176 17.08 8.42 16.98
CA LYS A 176 16.48 7.94 18.23
C LYS A 176 15.34 6.97 17.99
N LEU A 177 14.60 7.14 16.91
CA LEU A 177 13.56 6.21 16.49
C LEU A 177 14.15 4.88 16.03
N GLU A 178 15.22 4.89 15.22
CA GLU A 178 15.93 3.69 14.80
C GLU A 178 16.49 2.90 15.99
N ASP A 179 17.17 3.57 16.91
CA ASP A 179 17.68 2.96 18.15
C ASP A 179 16.54 2.34 18.98
N GLY A 180 15.43 3.07 19.08
CA GLY A 180 14.24 2.62 19.79
C GLY A 180 13.55 1.42 19.14
N LEU A 181 13.50 1.36 17.83
CA LEU A 181 12.96 0.23 17.07
C LEU A 181 13.86 -1.01 17.23
N ALA A 182 15.17 -0.88 17.08
CA ALA A 182 16.11 -1.95 17.31
C ALA A 182 16.00 -2.53 18.73
N PHE A 183 15.87 -1.68 19.73
CA PHE A 183 15.65 -2.10 21.12
C PHE A 183 14.29 -2.82 21.28
N ALA A 184 13.22 -2.30 20.66
CA ALA A 184 11.91 -2.93 20.73
C ALA A 184 11.90 -4.32 20.05
N ASP A 185 12.66 -4.49 18.98
CA ASP A 185 12.77 -5.78 18.28
C ASP A 185 13.52 -6.82 19.13
N THR A 186 14.60 -6.44 19.80
CA THR A 186 15.28 -7.35 20.76
C THR A 186 14.34 -7.79 21.88
N LEU A 187 13.54 -6.88 22.44
CA LEU A 187 12.56 -7.23 23.46
C LEU A 187 11.44 -8.14 22.95
N ARG A 188 11.01 -7.95 21.70
CA ARG A 188 10.02 -8.84 21.06
C ARG A 188 10.58 -10.24 20.87
N GLU A 189 11.82 -10.37 20.43
CA GLU A 189 12.49 -11.66 20.27
C GLU A 189 12.62 -12.38 21.61
N GLU A 190 13.06 -11.70 22.66
CA GLU A 190 13.13 -12.26 24.01
C GLU A 190 11.77 -12.70 24.53
N THR A 191 10.75 -11.82 24.38
CA THR A 191 9.38 -12.16 24.78
C THR A 191 8.86 -13.36 24.01
N SER A 192 9.09 -13.41 22.68
CA SER A 192 8.70 -14.55 21.85
C SER A 192 9.39 -15.84 22.27
N ARG A 193 10.67 -15.77 22.63
CA ARG A 193 11.43 -16.92 23.14
C ARG A 193 10.82 -17.44 24.45
N VAL A 194 10.58 -16.56 25.41
CA VAL A 194 9.98 -16.95 26.69
C VAL A 194 8.59 -17.58 26.46
N VAL A 195 7.71 -16.93 25.68
CA VAL A 195 6.36 -17.44 25.40
C VAL A 195 6.39 -18.77 24.66
N ASN A 196 7.24 -18.92 23.65
CA ASN A 196 7.22 -20.11 22.80
C ASN A 196 8.04 -21.26 23.38
N GLN A 197 9.11 -21.02 24.10
CA GLN A 197 9.96 -22.07 24.64
C GLN A 197 9.60 -22.43 26.08
N GLU A 198 9.39 -21.46 26.93
CA GLU A 198 9.19 -21.71 28.37
C GLU A 198 7.70 -21.92 28.70
N ILE A 199 6.85 -20.96 28.40
CA ILE A 199 5.42 -21.01 28.76
C ILE A 199 4.71 -22.14 28.02
N ARG A 200 4.96 -22.30 26.74
CA ARG A 200 4.31 -23.36 25.93
C ARG A 200 4.76 -24.75 26.36
N ASN A 201 6.03 -24.91 26.72
CA ASN A 201 6.57 -26.20 27.18
C ASN A 201 5.99 -26.59 28.54
N VAL A 202 5.92 -25.67 29.49
CA VAL A 202 5.30 -25.88 30.78
C VAL A 202 3.79 -26.16 30.65
N SER A 203 3.10 -25.44 29.80
CA SER A 203 1.68 -25.66 29.51
C SER A 203 1.41 -27.07 28.94
N TRP A 204 2.27 -27.53 28.03
CA TRP A 204 2.16 -28.85 27.44
C TRP A 204 2.42 -29.97 28.49
N GLN A 205 3.44 -29.79 29.35
CA GLN A 205 3.72 -30.73 30.45
C GLN A 205 2.55 -30.81 31.43
N LEU A 206 1.98 -29.67 31.78
CA LEU A 206 0.84 -29.59 32.68
C LEU A 206 -0.41 -30.27 32.10
N GLU A 207 -0.65 -30.12 30.81
CA GLU A 207 -1.77 -30.80 30.13
C GLU A 207 -1.57 -32.31 30.05
N ASN A 208 -0.36 -32.78 29.81
CA ASN A 208 -0.03 -34.21 29.83
C ASN A 208 -0.27 -34.83 31.22
N LEU A 209 0.18 -34.14 32.27
CA LEU A 209 -0.06 -34.61 33.64
C LEU A 209 -1.54 -34.64 34.01
N ARG A 210 -2.33 -33.69 33.54
CA ARG A 210 -3.78 -33.70 33.71
C ARG A 210 -4.46 -34.89 33.01
N LEU A 211 -3.99 -35.18 31.78
CA LEU A 211 -4.48 -36.32 31.02
C LEU A 211 -4.12 -37.66 31.69
N GLU A 212 -2.90 -37.78 32.21
CA GLU A 212 -2.48 -38.97 32.96
C GLU A 212 -3.31 -39.17 34.24
N LYS A 213 -3.48 -38.10 35.01
CA LYS A 213 -4.33 -38.13 36.21
C LYS A 213 -5.73 -38.60 35.87
N ARG A 214 -6.34 -38.06 34.81
CA ARG A 214 -7.70 -38.44 34.39
C ARG A 214 -7.77 -39.89 33.94
N LYS A 215 -6.75 -40.45 33.30
CA LYS A 215 -6.66 -41.85 32.93
C LYS A 215 -6.61 -42.74 34.17
N LEU A 216 -5.84 -42.38 35.20
CA LEU A 216 -5.77 -43.13 36.47
C LEU A 216 -7.12 -43.12 37.19
N GLU A 217 -7.78 -41.96 37.29
CA GLU A 217 -9.09 -41.84 37.92
C GLU A 217 -10.16 -42.70 37.20
N LEU A 218 -10.12 -42.79 35.87
CA LEU A 218 -11.01 -43.66 35.12
C LEU A 218 -10.71 -45.14 35.30
N ASN A 219 -9.44 -45.53 35.45
CA ASN A 219 -9.07 -46.93 35.70
C ASN A 219 -9.39 -47.39 37.14
N GLU A 220 -9.42 -46.50 38.13
CA GLU A 220 -9.82 -46.80 39.50
C GLU A 220 -11.35 -46.88 39.66
N SER A 221 -12.11 -46.32 38.71
CA SER A 221 -13.56 -46.31 38.74
C SER A 221 -14.24 -47.53 38.07
N VAL A 222 -13.45 -48.45 37.50
CA VAL A 222 -13.87 -49.72 36.89
C VAL A 222 -13.50 -50.88 37.81
#